data_96517e6dcab5d357ff12bd7a6701421d
#
_entry.id   96517e6dcab5d357ff12bd7a6701421d
#
_cell.length_a   1.000
_cell.length_b   1.000
_cell.length_c   1.000
_cell.angle_alpha   90.00
_cell.angle_beta   90.00
_cell.angle_gamma   90.00
#
_symmetry.space_group_name_H-M   'P 1'
#
loop_
_entity.id
_entity.type
_entity.pdbx_description
1 polymer ?
#
loop_
_entity_poly.entity_id
_entity_poly.type
_entity_poly.pdbx_seq_one_letter_code
_entity_poly.pdbx_strand_id
1 'polypeptide(L)'
;MSDNQPQFELQRVYLKDVSFEAPNSPQVFTKEWKPEVKLDLNTGAKKLDDTHYEVSIKVTVTATNADETAFLVEVDQAGLFVLANIPEDQIRPMLATVCPNILFPYLRENIDNLVIKGGFPALVLAHINFDALYQQRLAQEAEEAKQQAAEESTGETTH
;
A
#
# COMPACT_ATOMS: atom_id res chain seq x y z
N MET A 1 38.06 6.54 0.62
CA MET A 1 36.64 6.62 0.25
C MET A 1 36.24 5.33 -0.40
N SER A 2 35.43 4.55 0.28
CA SER A 2 34.93 3.33 -0.34
C SER A 2 33.59 3.63 -1.02
N ASP A 3 33.60 3.63 -2.34
CA ASP A 3 32.37 3.78 -3.15
C ASP A 3 31.44 2.56 -3.05
N ASN A 4 31.79 1.56 -2.18
CA ASN A 4 31.08 0.30 -2.02
C ASN A 4 30.26 0.22 -0.71
N GLN A 5 30.04 1.32 0.00
CA GLN A 5 29.19 1.29 1.19
C GLN A 5 27.72 1.22 0.80
N PRO A 6 26.93 0.41 1.51
CA PRO A 6 25.50 0.39 1.28
C PRO A 6 24.91 1.79 1.51
N GLN A 7 24.05 2.21 0.59
CA GLN A 7 23.35 3.48 0.66
C GLN A 7 21.85 3.23 0.57
N PHE A 8 21.11 3.77 1.53
CA PHE A 8 19.65 3.80 1.53
C PHE A 8 19.20 5.21 1.83
N GLU A 9 18.43 5.83 0.94
CA GLU A 9 18.00 7.22 1.10
C GLU A 9 16.59 7.40 0.53
N LEU A 10 15.76 8.09 1.28
CA LEU A 10 14.49 8.61 0.77
C LEU A 10 14.75 10.01 0.21
N GLN A 11 14.64 10.15 -1.11
CA GLN A 11 14.89 11.43 -1.79
C GLN A 11 13.65 12.31 -1.90
N ARG A 12 12.48 11.71 -2.15
CA ARG A 12 11.24 12.45 -2.31
C ARG A 12 10.06 11.67 -1.80
N VAL A 13 9.12 12.38 -1.20
CA VAL A 13 7.79 11.87 -0.87
C VAL A 13 6.79 12.70 -1.66
N TYR A 14 5.87 12.03 -2.33
CA TYR A 14 4.91 12.71 -3.20
C TYR A 14 3.63 11.93 -3.35
N LEU A 15 2.57 12.66 -3.71
CA LEU A 15 1.29 12.07 -4.07
C LEU A 15 1.23 11.84 -5.57
N LYS A 16 0.76 10.67 -5.97
CA LYS A 16 0.51 10.34 -7.38
C LYS A 16 -0.95 10.56 -7.75
N ASP A 17 -1.85 10.29 -6.83
CA ASP A 17 -3.27 10.45 -7.04
C ASP A 17 -3.99 10.59 -5.71
N VAL A 18 -5.04 11.41 -5.71
CA VAL A 18 -5.88 11.66 -4.54
C VAL A 18 -7.31 11.85 -5.03
N SER A 19 -8.25 11.14 -4.41
CA SER A 19 -9.67 11.37 -4.66
C SER A 19 -10.46 11.28 -3.35
N PHE A 20 -11.48 12.11 -3.25
CA PHE A 20 -12.42 12.11 -2.14
C PHE A 20 -13.82 12.37 -2.66
N GLU A 21 -14.76 11.51 -2.26
CA GLU A 21 -16.16 11.64 -2.60
C GLU A 21 -17.02 11.46 -1.36
N ALA A 22 -18.03 12.31 -1.19
CA ALA A 22 -19.02 12.24 -0.13
C ALA A 22 -20.41 12.37 -0.74
N PRO A 23 -20.92 11.29 -1.37
CA PRO A 23 -22.10 11.38 -2.24
C PRO A 23 -23.42 11.64 -1.48
N ASN A 24 -23.48 11.38 -0.17
CA ASN A 24 -24.69 11.55 0.62
C ASN A 24 -24.61 12.70 1.62
N SER A 25 -23.70 13.65 1.41
CA SER A 25 -23.68 14.91 2.14
C SER A 25 -24.71 15.89 1.55
N PRO A 26 -25.43 16.68 2.35
CA PRO A 26 -25.32 16.80 3.80
C PRO A 26 -26.18 15.82 4.61
N GLN A 27 -27.04 15.02 3.99
CA GLN A 27 -28.02 14.17 4.68
C GLN A 27 -27.34 13.20 5.68
N VAL A 28 -26.15 12.70 5.34
CA VAL A 28 -25.42 11.78 6.22
C VAL A 28 -25.12 12.41 7.59
N PHE A 29 -24.97 13.72 7.67
CA PHE A 29 -24.67 14.43 8.92
C PHE A 29 -25.87 14.51 9.87
N THR A 30 -27.09 14.23 9.40
CA THR A 30 -28.31 14.23 10.23
C THR A 30 -28.57 12.88 10.90
N LYS A 31 -27.80 11.86 10.57
CA LYS A 31 -27.94 10.49 11.07
C LYS A 31 -26.93 10.22 12.17
N GLU A 32 -27.24 9.27 13.04
CA GLU A 32 -26.28 8.79 14.03
C GLU A 32 -25.04 8.25 13.33
N TRP A 33 -23.85 8.62 13.81
CA TRP A 33 -22.59 8.21 13.20
C TRP A 33 -22.15 6.86 13.77
N LYS A 34 -22.38 5.80 13.00
CA LYS A 34 -21.92 4.43 13.27
C LYS A 34 -21.38 3.82 11.98
N PRO A 35 -20.23 4.27 11.50
CA PRO A 35 -19.74 3.82 10.21
C PRO A 35 -19.17 2.40 10.24
N GLU A 36 -19.37 1.70 9.14
CA GLU A 36 -18.58 0.54 8.78
C GLU A 36 -17.49 1.01 7.81
N VAL A 37 -16.23 0.69 8.14
CA VAL A 37 -15.07 1.14 7.35
C VAL A 37 -14.41 -0.07 6.71
N LYS A 38 -14.29 -0.02 5.38
CA LYS A 38 -13.57 -1.01 4.60
C LYS A 38 -12.30 -0.37 4.03
N LEU A 39 -11.19 -1.07 4.17
CA LEU A 39 -9.89 -0.60 3.69
C LEU A 39 -9.30 -1.60 2.71
N ASP A 40 -8.93 -1.11 1.52
CA ASP A 40 -8.17 -1.86 0.53
C ASP A 40 -6.77 -1.26 0.39
N LEU A 41 -5.75 -2.10 0.46
CA LEU A 41 -4.35 -1.70 0.39
C LEU A 41 -3.66 -2.39 -0.78
N ASN A 42 -2.97 -1.61 -1.61
CA ASN A 42 -2.08 -2.11 -2.65
C ASN A 42 -0.72 -1.46 -2.52
N THR A 43 0.33 -2.24 -2.68
CA THR A 43 1.70 -1.76 -2.69
C THR A 43 2.34 -2.03 -4.04
N GLY A 44 3.28 -1.17 -4.44
CA GLY A 44 3.99 -1.33 -5.68
C GLY A 44 5.42 -0.82 -5.57
N ALA A 45 6.29 -1.38 -6.38
CA ALA A 45 7.67 -0.94 -6.51
C ALA A 45 8.06 -0.97 -7.98
N LYS A 46 8.80 0.06 -8.41
CA LYS A 46 9.26 0.19 -9.78
C LYS A 46 10.72 0.61 -9.79
N LYS A 47 11.55 -0.14 -10.46
CA LYS A 47 12.95 0.22 -10.68
C LYS A 47 13.04 1.25 -11.80
N LEU A 48 13.66 2.40 -11.53
CA LEU A 48 13.83 3.48 -12.50
C LEU A 48 15.19 3.40 -13.18
N ASP A 49 16.24 3.13 -12.43
CA ASP A 49 17.60 2.90 -12.90
C ASP A 49 18.32 1.97 -11.93
N ASP A 50 19.63 1.86 -12.04
CA ASP A 50 20.39 0.89 -11.22
C ASP A 50 20.31 1.15 -9.72
N THR A 51 19.99 2.37 -9.29
CA THR A 51 19.97 2.76 -7.88
C THR A 51 18.66 3.38 -7.43
N HIS A 52 17.79 3.82 -8.34
CA HIS A 52 16.57 4.55 -8.00
C HIS A 52 15.34 3.65 -8.15
N TYR A 53 14.49 3.70 -7.14
CA TYR A 53 13.25 2.92 -7.07
C TYR A 53 12.11 3.81 -6.63
N GLU A 54 10.96 3.69 -7.28
CA GLU A 54 9.72 4.25 -6.78
C GLU A 54 8.98 3.16 -5.98
N VAL A 55 8.58 3.49 -4.76
CA VAL A 55 7.69 2.65 -3.96
C VAL A 55 6.41 3.42 -3.73
N SER A 56 5.29 2.76 -3.89
CA SER A 56 3.97 3.35 -3.68
C SER A 56 3.10 2.47 -2.80
N ILE A 57 2.25 3.13 -2.02
CA ILE A 57 1.16 2.50 -1.30
C ILE A 57 -0.12 3.22 -1.66
N LYS A 58 -1.09 2.45 -2.12
CA LYS A 58 -2.41 2.95 -2.51
C LYS A 58 -3.44 2.38 -1.56
N VAL A 59 -4.15 3.27 -0.90
CA VAL A 59 -5.21 2.88 0.04
C VAL A 59 -6.53 3.47 -0.44
N THR A 60 -7.54 2.64 -0.49
CA THR A 60 -8.93 3.02 -0.72
C THR A 60 -9.70 2.73 0.56
N VAL A 61 -10.34 3.76 1.12
CA VAL A 61 -11.19 3.65 2.30
C VAL A 61 -12.61 3.99 1.92
N THR A 62 -13.53 3.06 2.20
CA THR A 62 -14.96 3.27 2.03
C THR A 62 -15.62 3.26 3.40
N ALA A 63 -16.31 4.33 3.77
CA ALA A 63 -17.12 4.40 4.97
C ALA A 63 -18.59 4.36 4.62
N THR A 64 -19.30 3.41 5.20
CA THR A 64 -20.74 3.23 5.02
C THR A 64 -21.42 3.51 6.34
N ASN A 65 -22.44 4.37 6.34
CA ASN A 65 -23.20 4.73 7.52
C ASN A 65 -24.69 4.60 7.20
N ALA A 66 -25.44 3.84 8.01
CA ALA A 66 -26.86 3.58 7.78
C ALA A 66 -27.13 3.08 6.34
N ASP A 67 -26.32 2.10 5.88
CA ASP A 67 -26.41 1.47 4.55
C ASP A 67 -26.16 2.42 3.35
N GLU A 68 -25.67 3.63 3.61
CA GLU A 68 -25.30 4.60 2.58
C GLU A 68 -23.80 4.89 2.62
N THR A 69 -23.22 5.15 1.47
CA THR A 69 -21.82 5.57 1.40
C THR A 69 -21.68 6.97 2.01
N ALA A 70 -20.97 7.05 3.14
CA ALA A 70 -20.65 8.34 3.75
C ALA A 70 -19.53 9.03 2.99
N PHE A 71 -18.43 8.34 2.79
CA PHE A 71 -17.33 8.83 1.95
C PHE A 71 -16.54 7.69 1.34
N LEU A 72 -15.89 8.02 0.24
CA LEU A 72 -14.90 7.19 -0.43
C LEU A 72 -13.64 8.02 -0.61
N VAL A 73 -12.53 7.57 -0.04
CA VAL A 73 -11.23 8.25 -0.18
C VAL A 73 -10.19 7.30 -0.72
N GLU A 74 -9.41 7.77 -1.69
CA GLU A 74 -8.32 7.02 -2.27
C GLU A 74 -7.08 7.90 -2.32
N VAL A 75 -5.96 7.38 -1.82
CA VAL A 75 -4.67 8.07 -1.83
C VAL A 75 -3.61 7.11 -2.36
N ASP A 76 -2.88 7.55 -3.36
CA ASP A 76 -1.70 6.87 -3.89
C ASP A 76 -0.46 7.66 -3.46
N GLN A 77 0.18 7.18 -2.39
CA GLN A 77 1.34 7.80 -1.77
C GLN A 77 2.60 7.12 -2.26
N ALA A 78 3.55 7.91 -2.73
CA ALA A 78 4.79 7.35 -3.28
C ALA A 78 6.02 8.01 -2.68
N GLY A 79 7.15 7.34 -2.87
CA GLY A 79 8.46 7.85 -2.52
C GLY A 79 9.50 7.41 -3.52
N LEU A 80 10.49 8.27 -3.73
CA LEU A 80 11.67 7.96 -4.53
C LEU A 80 12.79 7.59 -3.58
N PHE A 81 13.29 6.36 -3.71
CA PHE A 81 14.33 5.79 -2.85
C PHE A 81 15.58 5.48 -3.65
N VAL A 82 16.72 5.72 -3.03
CA VAL A 82 18.01 5.27 -3.54
C VAL A 82 18.45 4.05 -2.74
N LEU A 83 18.71 2.95 -3.45
CA LEU A 83 19.29 1.72 -2.90
C LEU A 83 20.54 1.42 -3.72
N ALA A 84 21.71 1.69 -3.16
CA ALA A 84 22.99 1.49 -3.83
C ALA A 84 23.88 0.59 -3.00
N ASN A 85 24.62 -0.29 -3.66
CA ASN A 85 25.55 -1.22 -3.02
C ASN A 85 24.88 -2.13 -1.98
N ILE A 86 23.63 -2.50 -2.24
CA ILE A 86 22.84 -3.40 -1.40
C ILE A 86 22.80 -4.77 -2.09
N PRO A 87 23.02 -5.86 -1.36
CA PRO A 87 22.91 -7.20 -1.93
C PRO A 87 21.55 -7.42 -2.61
N GLU A 88 21.57 -8.05 -3.77
CA GLU A 88 20.40 -8.26 -4.63
C GLU A 88 19.23 -8.92 -3.88
N ASP A 89 19.56 -9.90 -3.02
CA ASP A 89 18.56 -10.62 -2.22
C ASP A 89 17.91 -9.79 -1.12
N GLN A 90 18.47 -8.63 -0.79
CA GLN A 90 17.93 -7.71 0.22
C GLN A 90 17.07 -6.60 -0.39
N ILE A 91 17.18 -6.34 -1.69
CA ILE A 91 16.48 -5.23 -2.35
C ILE A 91 14.96 -5.44 -2.31
N ARG A 92 14.47 -6.58 -2.76
CA ARG A 92 13.04 -6.87 -2.78
C ARG A 92 12.39 -6.81 -1.39
N PRO A 93 12.98 -7.42 -0.34
CA PRO A 93 12.43 -7.27 1.02
C PRO A 93 12.37 -5.82 1.50
N MET A 94 13.39 -5.01 1.21
CA MET A 94 13.43 -3.60 1.62
C MET A 94 12.34 -2.80 0.91
N LEU A 95 12.15 -3.01 -0.38
CA LEU A 95 11.10 -2.34 -1.15
C LEU A 95 9.70 -2.72 -0.69
N ALA A 96 9.53 -3.92 -0.15
CA ALA A 96 8.25 -4.45 0.30
C ALA A 96 7.92 -4.14 1.77
N THR A 97 8.90 -3.82 2.59
CA THR A 97 8.71 -3.63 4.05
C THR A 97 9.20 -2.28 4.54
N VAL A 98 10.48 -1.99 4.42
CA VAL A 98 11.09 -0.75 4.95
C VAL A 98 10.50 0.48 4.26
N CYS A 99 10.45 0.47 2.94
CA CYS A 99 9.96 1.61 2.17
C CYS A 99 8.48 1.92 2.44
N PRO A 100 7.54 0.95 2.39
CA PRO A 100 6.15 1.21 2.77
C PRO A 100 5.98 1.68 4.21
N ASN A 101 6.76 1.14 5.15
CA ASN A 101 6.73 1.59 6.54
C ASN A 101 7.07 3.08 6.67
N ILE A 102 8.02 3.56 5.89
CA ILE A 102 8.40 4.97 5.89
C ILE A 102 7.28 5.83 5.30
N LEU A 103 6.63 5.36 4.24
CA LEU A 103 5.58 6.10 3.53
C LEU A 103 4.24 6.14 4.28
N PHE A 104 3.97 5.16 5.14
CA PHE A 104 2.67 5.00 5.77
C PHE A 104 2.21 6.20 6.60
N PRO A 105 3.04 6.86 7.43
CA PRO A 105 2.62 8.06 8.16
C PRO A 105 2.17 9.19 7.25
N TYR A 106 2.81 9.36 6.10
CA TYR A 106 2.41 10.37 5.12
C TYR A 106 1.05 10.04 4.50
N LEU A 107 0.83 8.77 4.16
CA LEU A 107 -0.46 8.29 3.66
C LEU A 107 -1.57 8.54 4.68
N ARG A 108 -1.36 8.16 5.93
CA ARG A 108 -2.33 8.32 7.01
C ARG A 108 -2.72 9.78 7.21
N GLU A 109 -1.74 10.68 7.22
CA GLU A 109 -1.99 12.12 7.34
C GLU A 109 -2.86 12.61 6.19
N ASN A 110 -2.55 12.24 4.96
CA ASN A 110 -3.31 12.67 3.79
C ASN A 110 -4.75 12.16 3.84
N ILE A 111 -4.98 10.92 4.25
CA ILE A 111 -6.33 10.36 4.38
C ILE A 111 -7.10 11.09 5.47
N ASP A 112 -6.53 11.29 6.66
CA ASP A 112 -7.19 11.97 7.75
C ASP A 112 -7.53 13.42 7.40
N ASN A 113 -6.65 14.13 6.73
CA ASN A 113 -6.88 15.50 6.29
C ASN A 113 -8.08 15.59 5.31
N LEU A 114 -8.18 14.66 4.39
CA LEU A 114 -9.30 14.62 3.43
C LEU A 114 -10.62 14.31 4.13
N VAL A 115 -10.63 13.33 5.01
CA VAL A 115 -11.81 12.92 5.77
C VAL A 115 -12.32 14.05 6.65
N ILE A 116 -11.42 14.75 7.35
CA ILE A 116 -11.75 15.90 8.19
C ILE A 116 -12.31 17.06 7.34
N LYS A 117 -11.69 17.31 6.19
CA LYS A 117 -12.19 18.34 5.24
C LYS A 117 -13.57 18.00 4.70
N GLY A 118 -13.89 16.71 4.62
CA GLY A 118 -15.24 16.25 4.26
C GLY A 118 -16.28 16.41 5.36
N GLY A 119 -15.88 16.85 6.56
CA GLY A 119 -16.78 17.03 7.70
C GLY A 119 -16.91 15.81 8.60
N PHE A 120 -16.08 14.79 8.42
CA PHE A 120 -16.15 13.54 9.17
C PHE A 120 -15.03 13.47 10.23
N PRO A 121 -15.23 12.68 11.30
CA PRO A 121 -14.14 12.43 12.25
C PRO A 121 -12.96 11.73 11.59
N ALA A 122 -11.75 12.02 12.07
CA ALA A 122 -10.55 11.35 11.59
C ALA A 122 -10.64 9.84 11.80
N LEU A 123 -10.14 9.08 10.83
CA LEU A 123 -10.16 7.62 10.89
C LEU A 123 -9.08 7.07 11.84
N VAL A 124 -7.93 7.73 11.89
CA VAL A 124 -6.73 7.28 12.63
C VAL A 124 -6.44 5.81 12.29
N LEU A 125 -6.05 5.56 11.05
CA LEU A 125 -5.79 4.20 10.56
C LEU A 125 -4.80 3.47 11.46
N ALA A 126 -5.12 2.21 11.78
CA ALA A 126 -4.22 1.35 12.54
C ALA A 126 -2.92 1.12 11.77
N HIS A 127 -1.82 0.96 12.51
CA HIS A 127 -0.53 0.66 11.91
C HIS A 127 -0.58 -0.66 11.14
N ILE A 128 -0.05 -0.65 9.92
CA ILE A 128 -0.01 -1.82 9.05
C ILE A 128 1.34 -2.51 9.21
N ASN A 129 1.32 -3.82 9.43
CA ASN A 129 2.52 -4.63 9.51
C ASN A 129 2.92 -5.10 8.11
N PHE A 130 3.79 -4.35 7.46
CA PHE A 130 4.26 -4.67 6.10
C PHE A 130 5.14 -5.91 6.06
N ASP A 131 5.85 -6.23 7.12
CA ASP A 131 6.63 -7.47 7.21
C ASP A 131 5.71 -8.69 7.14
N ALA A 132 4.62 -8.68 7.89
CA ALA A 132 3.63 -9.76 7.86
C ALA A 132 2.99 -9.90 6.49
N LEU A 133 2.64 -8.79 5.83
CA LEU A 133 2.09 -8.79 4.47
C LEU A 133 3.07 -9.38 3.47
N TYR A 134 4.33 -9.04 3.58
CA TYR A 134 5.39 -9.58 2.72
C TYR A 134 5.55 -11.09 2.90
N GLN A 135 5.56 -11.57 4.14
CA GLN A 135 5.62 -13.00 4.43
C GLN A 135 4.41 -13.76 3.88
N GLN A 136 3.22 -13.19 3.98
CA GLN A 136 2.01 -13.77 3.39
C GLN A 136 2.13 -13.86 1.86
N ARG A 137 2.63 -12.81 1.21
CA ARG A 137 2.84 -12.81 -0.24
C ARG A 137 3.83 -13.90 -0.66
N LEU A 138 4.93 -14.04 0.05
CA LEU A 138 5.92 -15.10 -0.22
C LEU A 138 5.31 -16.50 -0.08
N ALA A 139 4.48 -16.71 0.95
CA ALA A 139 3.78 -17.98 1.15
C ALA A 139 2.80 -18.28 0.02
N GLN A 140 2.05 -17.28 -0.45
CA GLN A 140 1.14 -17.41 -1.58
C GLN A 140 1.88 -17.74 -2.87
N GLU A 141 2.97 -17.05 -3.17
CA GLU A 141 3.80 -17.31 -4.34
C GLU A 141 4.36 -18.74 -4.32
N ALA A 142 4.78 -19.23 -3.15
CA ALA A 142 5.29 -20.60 -2.99
C ALA A 142 4.19 -21.64 -3.23
N GLU A 143 2.96 -21.39 -2.74
CA GLU A 143 1.82 -22.28 -2.99
C GLU A 143 1.41 -22.30 -4.47
N GLU A 144 1.36 -21.13 -5.12
CA GLU A 144 1.04 -21.03 -6.55
C GLU A 144 2.09 -21.77 -7.40
N ALA A 145 3.37 -21.64 -7.06
CA ALA A 145 4.45 -22.32 -7.75
C ALA A 145 4.32 -23.86 -7.62
N LYS A 146 3.93 -24.35 -6.43
CA LYS A 146 3.69 -25.79 -6.21
C LYS A 146 2.49 -26.30 -7.01
N GLN A 147 1.42 -25.52 -7.07
CA GLN A 147 0.22 -25.89 -7.86
C GLN A 147 0.54 -25.95 -9.33
N GLN A 148 1.26 -24.98 -9.88
CA GLN A 148 1.68 -24.97 -11.28
C GLN A 148 2.57 -26.17 -11.62
N ALA A 149 3.54 -26.47 -10.75
CA ALA A 149 4.41 -27.63 -10.94
C ALA A 149 3.64 -28.97 -10.90
N ALA A 150 2.60 -29.06 -10.04
CA ALA A 150 1.75 -30.25 -9.96
C ALA A 150 0.87 -30.40 -11.21
N GLU A 151 0.35 -29.31 -11.76
CA GLU A 151 -0.45 -29.30 -12.99
C GLU A 151 0.39 -29.69 -14.22
N GLU A 152 1.63 -29.17 -14.31
CA GLU A 152 2.55 -29.54 -15.39
C GLU A 152 2.94 -31.02 -15.34
N SER A 153 3.12 -31.58 -14.14
CA SER A 153 3.46 -33.00 -13.98
C SER A 153 2.31 -33.95 -14.31
N THR A 154 1.06 -33.49 -14.16
CA THR A 154 -0.12 -34.29 -14.54
C THR A 154 -0.45 -34.18 -16.01
N GLY A 155 0.01 -33.16 -16.71
CA GLY A 155 -0.16 -32.99 -18.15
C GLY A 155 0.75 -33.85 -19.00
N GLU A 156 1.83 -34.39 -18.46
CA GLU A 156 2.80 -35.24 -19.19
C GLU A 156 2.44 -36.75 -19.18
N THR A 157 1.43 -37.17 -18.44
CA THR A 157 1.09 -38.61 -18.29
C THR A 157 -0.05 -39.06 -19.19
N THR A 158 -0.44 -38.31 -20.20
CA THR A 158 -1.45 -38.75 -21.16
C THR A 158 -0.84 -39.06 -22.54
N HIS A 159 -0.10 -40.13 -22.59
CA HIS A 159 0.19 -40.82 -23.86
C HIS A 159 0.07 -42.30 -23.68
#